data_eebe60550209993bb6a56a8d8001cacb
#
_entry.id   eebe60550209993bb6a56a8d8001cacb
#
_cell.length_a   1.000
_cell.length_b   1.000
_cell.length_c   1.000
_cell.angle_alpha   90.00
_cell.angle_beta   90.00
_cell.angle_gamma   90.00
#
_symmetry.space_group_name_H-M   'P 1'
#
loop_
_entity.id
_entity.type
_entity.pdbx_description
1 polymer ?
#
loop_
_entity_poly.entity_id
_entity_poly.type
_entity_poly.pdbx_seq_one_letter_code
_entity_poly.pdbx_strand_id
1 'polypeptide(L)'
;EVAYLLSQGCTVGEGEDAVTYSGSVWGQNLATENYPVLNGETVYQVDSYEGCIGNPGNSTKVYSNTNAPIYVEHNYSSKGACTICGAFKNGIGEHLDGYSLSLDGNIGVNFFMELDKSVIADENAYMKFRLPNGKTSVVLVGDAKQQTVSGTTYYVFSCEVAAKEMNETITAQIITSDKKGEVYEYSVADYIQYIRDNPTEFDEKTLSLVNAMAGYGDYAKAY
;
A
#
# COMPACT_ATOMS: atom_id res chain seq x y z
N GLU A 1 31.70 6.46 17.68
CA GLU A 1 32.80 7.30 17.18
C GLU A 1 34.15 6.67 17.48
N VAL A 2 34.51 6.40 18.75
CA VAL A 2 35.82 5.87 19.13
C VAL A 2 36.16 4.58 18.37
N ALA A 3 35.25 3.61 18.30
CA ALA A 3 35.46 2.36 17.57
C ALA A 3 35.72 2.61 16.08
N TYR A 4 35.00 3.55 15.47
CA TYR A 4 35.23 3.95 14.07
C TYR A 4 36.61 4.56 13.89
N LEU A 5 37.00 5.51 14.73
CA LEU A 5 38.31 6.17 14.67
C LEU A 5 39.44 5.15 14.87
N LEU A 6 39.35 4.23 15.82
CA LEU A 6 40.29 3.16 16.04
C LEU A 6 40.34 2.20 14.85
N SER A 7 39.23 1.95 14.17
CA SER A 7 39.18 1.08 12.99
C SER A 7 39.85 1.66 11.75
N GLN A 8 40.04 2.99 11.69
CA GLN A 8 40.72 3.65 10.57
C GLN A 8 42.27 3.50 10.65
N GLY A 9 42.78 3.10 11.81
CA GLY A 9 44.19 3.09 12.09
C GLY A 9 44.74 4.48 12.35
N CYS A 10 45.99 4.53 12.76
CA CYS A 10 46.70 5.79 12.97
C CYS A 10 48.19 5.65 12.74
N THR A 11 48.84 6.74 12.37
CA THR A 11 50.28 6.82 12.31
C THR A 11 50.74 7.72 13.46
N VAL A 12 51.64 7.23 14.26
CA VAL A 12 52.24 7.93 15.41
C VAL A 12 53.71 8.14 15.15
N GLY A 13 54.19 9.37 15.35
CA GLY A 13 55.56 9.77 15.05
C GLY A 13 55.68 10.44 13.67
N GLU A 14 56.88 10.94 13.37
CA GLU A 14 57.22 11.62 12.12
C GLU A 14 58.50 11.02 11.53
N GLY A 15 58.64 11.13 10.20
CA GLY A 15 59.81 10.69 9.48
C GLY A 15 60.02 9.16 9.54
N GLU A 16 61.28 8.73 9.70
CA GLU A 16 61.66 7.29 9.72
C GLU A 16 61.18 6.56 10.97
N ASP A 17 60.81 7.28 12.04
CA ASP A 17 60.30 6.74 13.31
C ASP A 17 58.75 6.66 13.33
N ALA A 18 58.10 6.96 12.24
CA ALA A 18 56.63 6.88 12.15
C ALA A 18 56.14 5.43 12.17
N VAL A 19 55.30 5.10 13.14
CA VAL A 19 54.68 3.76 13.24
C VAL A 19 53.22 3.84 12.88
N THR A 20 52.83 3.07 11.86
CA THR A 20 51.42 2.96 11.45
C THR A 20 50.78 1.75 12.09
N TYR A 21 49.71 2.02 12.86
CA TYR A 21 48.86 1.00 13.48
C TYR A 21 47.69 0.68 12.57
N SER A 22 47.50 -0.59 12.25
CA SER A 22 46.36 -1.05 11.48
C SER A 22 45.08 -0.93 12.32
N GLY A 23 44.07 -0.25 11.78
CA GLY A 23 42.79 -0.06 12.45
C GLY A 23 41.84 -1.27 12.44
N SER A 24 42.15 -2.30 11.65
CA SER A 24 41.23 -3.42 11.40
C SER A 24 40.99 -4.38 12.58
N VAL A 25 41.74 -4.22 13.67
CA VAL A 25 41.61 -5.08 14.87
C VAL A 25 40.62 -4.58 15.88
N TRP A 26 40.12 -3.34 15.74
CA TRP A 26 39.17 -2.75 16.66
C TRP A 26 37.78 -2.67 16.03
N GLY A 27 36.77 -3.09 16.78
CA GLY A 27 35.38 -2.98 16.41
C GLY A 27 34.48 -2.89 17.62
N GLN A 28 33.20 -2.81 17.42
CA GLN A 28 32.21 -2.69 18.49
C GLN A 28 30.84 -3.07 17.95
N ASN A 29 30.10 -3.93 18.62
CA ASN A 29 28.68 -4.08 18.38
C ASN A 29 27.95 -2.91 19.05
N LEU A 30 27.48 -1.94 18.28
CA LEU A 30 26.88 -0.70 18.78
C LEU A 30 25.58 -0.91 19.56
N ALA A 31 24.92 -2.07 19.41
CA ALA A 31 23.69 -2.40 20.12
C ALA A 31 23.97 -3.01 21.52
N THR A 32 25.10 -3.70 21.71
CA THR A 32 25.33 -4.52 22.91
C THR A 32 26.58 -4.17 23.68
N GLU A 33 27.55 -3.48 23.07
CA GLU A 33 28.86 -3.17 23.68
C GLU A 33 28.98 -1.67 23.97
N ASN A 34 29.47 -1.34 25.17
CA ASN A 34 29.69 0.05 25.57
C ASN A 34 31.07 0.59 25.13
N TYR A 35 31.99 -0.30 24.77
CA TYR A 35 33.36 0.05 24.42
C TYR A 35 33.86 -0.76 23.23
N PRO A 36 34.83 -0.21 22.45
CA PRO A 36 35.50 -0.97 21.39
C PRO A 36 36.23 -2.19 21.98
N VAL A 37 36.22 -3.31 21.22
CA VAL A 37 36.88 -4.56 21.56
C VAL A 37 37.78 -5.00 20.42
N LEU A 38 38.80 -5.81 20.72
CA LEU A 38 39.66 -6.41 19.72
C LEU A 38 38.85 -7.45 18.93
N ASN A 39 38.97 -7.40 17.61
CA ASN A 39 38.23 -8.26 16.66
C ASN A 39 36.67 -8.15 16.80
N GLY A 40 36.18 -7.00 17.30
CA GLY A 40 34.74 -6.69 17.34
C GLY A 40 34.19 -6.41 15.96
N GLU A 41 32.87 -6.15 15.91
CA GLU A 41 32.17 -5.81 14.67
C GLU A 41 32.67 -4.50 14.07
N THR A 42 32.82 -4.46 12.74
CA THR A 42 33.22 -3.23 12.04
C THR A 42 32.19 -2.11 12.26
N VAL A 43 32.70 -0.90 12.50
CA VAL A 43 31.87 0.31 12.62
C VAL A 43 32.13 1.21 11.42
N TYR A 44 31.06 1.63 10.76
CA TYR A 44 31.06 2.53 9.63
C TYR A 44 30.50 3.90 10.03
N GLN A 45 30.97 4.95 9.36
CA GLN A 45 30.30 6.24 9.39
C GLN A 45 29.38 6.35 8.17
N VAL A 46 28.07 6.44 8.40
CA VAL A 46 27.05 6.45 7.35
C VAL A 46 26.18 7.69 7.45
N ASP A 47 25.46 8.00 6.37
CA ASP A 47 24.44 9.04 6.39
C ASP A 47 23.14 8.51 7.03
N SER A 48 22.60 9.28 7.99
CA SER A 48 21.27 9.08 8.54
C SER A 48 20.36 10.22 8.06
N TYR A 49 19.31 9.90 7.35
CA TYR A 49 18.39 10.83 6.72
C TYR A 49 17.15 11.08 7.58
N GLU A 50 16.66 12.33 7.57
CA GLU A 50 15.45 12.74 8.29
C GLU A 50 14.17 12.22 7.63
N GLY A 51 14.25 11.80 6.38
CA GLY A 51 13.13 11.31 5.58
C GLY A 51 13.30 9.85 5.17
N CYS A 52 12.28 9.33 4.50
CA CYS A 52 12.30 7.99 3.92
C CYS A 52 13.07 7.97 2.59
N ILE A 53 13.34 6.77 2.07
CA ILE A 53 14.16 6.57 0.86
C ILE A 53 13.66 7.33 -0.38
N GLY A 54 12.33 7.56 -0.50
CA GLY A 54 11.73 8.30 -1.62
C GLY A 54 11.81 9.82 -1.49
N ASN A 55 12.06 10.34 -0.29
CA ASN A 55 12.32 11.75 0.00
C ASN A 55 13.19 11.85 1.25
N PRO A 56 14.52 11.72 1.08
CA PRO A 56 15.45 11.57 2.21
C PRO A 56 15.58 12.82 3.09
N GLY A 57 15.34 14.02 2.57
CA GLY A 57 15.57 15.25 3.33
C GLY A 57 17.05 15.49 3.65
N ASN A 58 17.33 16.15 4.79
CA ASN A 58 18.70 16.39 5.26
C ASN A 58 19.30 15.11 5.84
N SER A 59 20.62 15.03 5.86
CA SER A 59 21.35 13.94 6.50
C SER A 59 22.32 14.42 7.56
N THR A 60 22.59 13.54 8.52
CA THR A 60 23.66 13.69 9.51
C THR A 60 24.54 12.45 9.48
N LYS A 61 25.82 12.60 9.82
CA LYS A 61 26.71 11.44 9.96
C LYS A 61 26.48 10.74 11.28
N VAL A 62 26.26 9.44 11.19
CA VAL A 62 26.12 8.55 12.36
C VAL A 62 27.01 7.32 12.22
N TYR A 63 27.17 6.57 13.30
CA TYR A 63 27.93 5.33 13.31
C TYR A 63 27.01 4.12 13.29
N SER A 64 27.35 3.11 12.48
CA SER A 64 26.54 1.90 12.28
C SER A 64 27.44 0.68 12.08
N ASN A 65 26.95 -0.48 12.44
CA ASN A 65 27.60 -1.76 12.07
C ASN A 65 27.30 -2.19 10.63
N THR A 66 26.37 -1.51 9.95
CA THR A 66 26.06 -1.72 8.53
C THR A 66 26.62 -0.57 7.69
N ASN A 67 27.31 -0.89 6.59
CA ASN A 67 27.79 0.10 5.63
C ASN A 67 26.66 0.50 4.64
N ALA A 68 25.57 1.02 5.18
CA ALA A 68 24.42 1.46 4.38
C ALA A 68 23.80 2.72 4.99
N PRO A 69 23.28 3.64 4.17
CA PRO A 69 22.52 4.78 4.66
C PRO A 69 21.30 4.35 5.48
N ILE A 70 20.95 5.13 6.48
CA ILE A 70 19.79 4.93 7.35
C ILE A 70 18.70 5.91 6.93
N TYR A 71 17.49 5.42 6.73
CA TYR A 71 16.30 6.19 6.40
C TYR A 71 15.21 5.97 7.43
N VAL A 72 14.33 6.97 7.59
CA VAL A 72 13.08 6.78 8.32
C VAL A 72 12.18 5.82 7.52
N GLU A 73 11.51 4.93 8.21
CA GLU A 73 10.53 4.04 7.57
C GLU A 73 9.36 4.83 6.96
N HIS A 74 8.75 4.28 5.91
CA HIS A 74 7.57 4.89 5.32
C HIS A 74 6.42 4.94 6.32
N ASN A 75 5.86 6.13 6.52
CA ASN A 75 4.66 6.33 7.32
C ASN A 75 3.46 6.50 6.38
N TYR A 76 2.63 5.46 6.28
CA TYR A 76 1.50 5.44 5.35
C TYR A 76 0.23 6.02 5.96
N SER A 77 -0.44 6.90 5.22
CA SER A 77 -1.77 7.41 5.51
C SER A 77 -2.83 6.30 5.41
N SER A 78 -4.06 6.59 5.80
CA SER A 78 -5.21 5.67 5.60
C SER A 78 -5.45 5.32 4.13
N LYS A 79 -5.04 6.18 3.20
CA LYS A 79 -5.11 5.96 1.75
C LYS A 79 -3.89 5.21 1.17
N GLY A 80 -3.01 4.71 2.02
CA GLY A 80 -1.85 3.93 1.62
C GLY A 80 -0.68 4.71 1.02
N ALA A 81 -0.76 6.04 0.93
CA ALA A 81 0.33 6.89 0.48
C ALA A 81 1.25 7.28 1.65
N CYS A 82 2.56 7.22 1.45
CA CYS A 82 3.54 7.69 2.43
C CYS A 82 3.41 9.20 2.63
N THR A 83 3.26 9.63 3.88
CA THR A 83 3.10 11.05 4.25
C THR A 83 4.36 11.89 4.01
N ILE A 84 5.52 11.24 3.81
CA ILE A 84 6.82 11.89 3.59
C ILE A 84 7.11 12.02 2.09
N CYS A 85 6.99 10.94 1.30
CA CYS A 85 7.40 10.92 -0.10
C CYS A 85 6.26 10.67 -1.09
N GLY A 86 5.04 10.39 -0.62
CA GLY A 86 3.90 10.09 -1.48
C GLY A 86 3.89 8.68 -2.09
N ALA A 87 4.95 7.88 -1.91
CA ALA A 87 4.98 6.53 -2.45
C ALA A 87 3.89 5.64 -1.83
N PHE A 88 3.21 4.87 -2.65
CA PHE A 88 2.15 3.96 -2.20
C PHE A 88 2.71 2.63 -1.69
N LYS A 89 2.07 2.07 -0.65
CA LYS A 89 2.49 0.83 0.02
C LYS A 89 2.54 -0.37 -0.93
N ASN A 90 1.59 -0.47 -1.85
CA ASN A 90 1.53 -1.53 -2.87
C ASN A 90 2.27 -1.18 -4.17
N GLY A 91 2.89 0.00 -4.25
CA GLY A 91 3.60 0.48 -5.44
C GLY A 91 2.69 0.90 -6.60
N ILE A 92 1.36 0.80 -6.45
CA ILE A 92 0.33 1.34 -7.32
C ILE A 92 -0.41 2.43 -6.54
N GLY A 93 -0.62 3.57 -7.15
CA GLY A 93 -1.36 4.68 -6.54
C GLY A 93 -2.86 4.44 -6.63
N GLU A 94 -3.41 3.59 -5.76
CA GLU A 94 -4.84 3.32 -5.68
C GLU A 94 -5.36 3.30 -4.24
N HIS A 95 -6.62 3.71 -4.08
CA HIS A 95 -7.36 3.60 -2.83
C HIS A 95 -8.83 3.34 -3.13
N LEU A 96 -9.38 2.29 -2.53
CA LEU A 96 -10.81 2.01 -2.57
C LEU A 96 -11.50 2.81 -1.46
N ASP A 97 -12.41 3.70 -1.86
CA ASP A 97 -13.15 4.56 -0.93
C ASP A 97 -14.50 3.95 -0.52
N GLY A 98 -15.11 3.14 -1.38
CA GLY A 98 -16.38 2.49 -1.07
C GLY A 98 -17.02 1.75 -2.22
N TYR A 99 -18.24 1.31 -1.95
CA TYR A 99 -19.04 0.51 -2.87
C TYR A 99 -20.45 1.08 -3.02
N SER A 100 -21.09 0.80 -4.17
CA SER A 100 -22.53 0.96 -4.32
C SER A 100 -23.12 -0.12 -5.21
N LEU A 101 -24.44 -0.24 -5.21
CA LEU A 101 -25.16 -1.10 -6.14
C LEU A 101 -25.89 -0.27 -7.18
N SER A 102 -26.03 -0.81 -8.39
CA SER A 102 -26.94 -0.33 -9.41
C SER A 102 -27.91 -1.44 -9.81
N LEU A 103 -29.17 -1.07 -10.06
CA LEU A 103 -30.26 -1.99 -10.36
C LEU A 103 -30.91 -1.59 -11.70
N ASP A 104 -30.09 -1.42 -12.73
CA ASP A 104 -30.57 -1.07 -14.07
C ASP A 104 -30.60 -2.33 -14.95
N GLY A 105 -31.62 -3.15 -14.76
CA GLY A 105 -31.82 -4.43 -15.43
C GLY A 105 -31.05 -5.59 -14.83
N ASN A 106 -29.78 -5.39 -14.49
CA ASN A 106 -28.91 -6.34 -13.81
C ASN A 106 -28.50 -5.78 -12.43
N ILE A 107 -27.89 -6.63 -11.59
CA ILE A 107 -27.32 -6.18 -10.32
C ILE A 107 -25.87 -5.80 -10.59
N GLY A 108 -25.60 -4.51 -10.65
CA GLY A 108 -24.25 -3.97 -10.78
C GLY A 108 -23.62 -3.72 -9.41
N VAL A 109 -22.38 -4.13 -9.23
CA VAL A 109 -21.55 -3.77 -8.07
C VAL A 109 -20.51 -2.77 -8.52
N ASN A 110 -20.51 -1.59 -7.89
CA ASN A 110 -19.66 -0.47 -8.25
C ASN A 110 -18.58 -0.27 -7.18
N PHE A 111 -17.33 -0.15 -7.62
CA PHE A 111 -16.15 0.12 -6.81
C PHE A 111 -15.69 1.54 -7.07
N PHE A 112 -15.63 2.37 -6.03
CA PHE A 112 -15.20 3.77 -6.11
C PHE A 112 -13.72 3.86 -5.77
N MET A 113 -12.90 4.13 -6.76
CA MET A 113 -11.44 4.15 -6.63
C MET A 113 -10.89 5.58 -6.78
N GLU A 114 -10.05 6.00 -5.85
CA GLU A 114 -9.11 7.10 -6.11
C GLU A 114 -7.85 6.51 -6.77
N LEU A 115 -7.40 7.12 -7.86
CA LEU A 115 -6.25 6.64 -8.62
C LEU A 115 -5.19 7.74 -8.74
N ASP A 116 -3.93 7.36 -8.61
CA ASP A 116 -2.79 8.23 -8.87
C ASP A 116 -2.68 8.56 -10.37
N LYS A 117 -2.04 9.68 -10.67
CA LYS A 117 -1.83 10.14 -12.05
C LYS A 117 -1.06 9.13 -12.89
N SER A 118 -0.17 8.34 -12.29
CA SER A 118 0.59 7.31 -13.01
C SER A 118 -0.31 6.15 -13.47
N VAL A 119 -1.31 5.76 -12.67
CA VAL A 119 -2.31 4.75 -13.04
C VAL A 119 -3.24 5.27 -14.14
N ILE A 120 -3.67 6.54 -13.99
CA ILE A 120 -4.56 7.20 -14.98
C ILE A 120 -3.87 7.37 -16.34
N ALA A 121 -2.56 7.64 -16.34
CA ALA A 121 -1.77 7.84 -17.55
C ALA A 121 -1.37 6.53 -18.26
N ASP A 122 -1.53 5.38 -17.61
CA ASP A 122 -1.28 4.07 -18.22
C ASP A 122 -2.49 3.63 -19.04
N GLU A 123 -2.41 3.77 -20.36
CA GLU A 123 -3.48 3.41 -21.30
C GLU A 123 -3.88 1.92 -21.25
N ASN A 124 -3.00 1.07 -20.69
CA ASN A 124 -3.26 -0.36 -20.52
C ASN A 124 -3.76 -0.71 -19.12
N ALA A 125 -3.90 0.26 -18.22
CA ALA A 125 -4.40 0.01 -16.88
C ALA A 125 -5.90 -0.35 -16.91
N TYR A 126 -6.27 -1.37 -16.15
CA TYR A 126 -7.64 -1.85 -16.05
C TYR A 126 -7.95 -2.42 -14.66
N MET A 127 -9.24 -2.38 -14.32
CA MET A 127 -9.80 -3.17 -13.22
C MET A 127 -10.18 -4.55 -13.76
N LYS A 128 -9.64 -5.59 -13.14
CA LYS A 128 -10.01 -6.99 -13.40
C LYS A 128 -10.95 -7.48 -12.34
N PHE A 129 -12.12 -7.93 -12.74
CA PHE A 129 -13.07 -8.62 -11.88
C PHE A 129 -12.99 -10.14 -12.11
N ARG A 130 -13.09 -10.89 -11.02
CA ARG A 130 -13.36 -12.32 -11.05
C ARG A 130 -14.72 -12.55 -10.40
N LEU A 131 -15.66 -13.01 -11.20
CA LEU A 131 -17.03 -13.25 -10.80
C LEU A 131 -17.19 -14.62 -10.15
N PRO A 132 -18.24 -14.83 -9.33
CA PRO A 132 -18.51 -16.11 -8.65
C PRO A 132 -18.58 -17.32 -9.59
N ASN A 133 -19.14 -17.14 -10.77
CA ASN A 133 -19.23 -18.21 -11.80
C ASN A 133 -17.89 -18.54 -12.48
N GLY A 134 -16.78 -17.98 -12.01
CA GLY A 134 -15.43 -18.17 -12.51
C GLY A 134 -15.07 -17.33 -13.75
N LYS A 135 -16.03 -16.57 -14.31
CA LYS A 135 -15.75 -15.65 -15.42
C LYS A 135 -14.96 -14.46 -14.94
N THR A 136 -14.24 -13.86 -15.85
CA THR A 136 -13.53 -12.58 -15.62
C THR A 136 -14.15 -11.50 -16.50
N SER A 137 -14.24 -10.30 -15.93
CA SER A 137 -14.58 -9.07 -16.64
C SER A 137 -13.47 -8.05 -16.44
N VAL A 138 -13.28 -7.17 -17.41
CA VAL A 138 -12.27 -6.10 -17.32
C VAL A 138 -12.91 -4.78 -17.73
N VAL A 139 -12.49 -3.70 -17.05
CA VAL A 139 -12.86 -2.32 -17.38
C VAL A 139 -11.57 -1.51 -17.45
N LEU A 140 -11.25 -0.91 -18.59
CA LEU A 140 -10.10 -0.03 -18.71
C LEU A 140 -10.27 1.19 -17.80
N VAL A 141 -9.17 1.70 -17.24
CA VAL A 141 -9.19 2.93 -16.42
C VAL A 141 -9.72 4.10 -17.24
N GLY A 142 -9.36 4.17 -18.53
CA GLY A 142 -9.85 5.20 -19.46
C GLY A 142 -11.37 5.13 -19.75
N ASP A 143 -11.99 3.96 -19.59
CA ASP A 143 -13.43 3.74 -19.81
C ASP A 143 -14.23 3.83 -18.50
N ALA A 144 -13.57 3.93 -17.34
CA ALA A 144 -14.23 4.02 -16.06
C ALA A 144 -15.04 5.33 -15.92
N LYS A 145 -16.26 5.21 -15.43
CA LYS A 145 -17.10 6.38 -15.17
C LYS A 145 -16.47 7.22 -14.06
N GLN A 146 -16.32 8.52 -14.29
CA GLN A 146 -15.81 9.43 -13.28
C GLN A 146 -16.96 10.10 -12.52
N GLN A 147 -16.78 10.22 -11.20
CA GLN A 147 -17.70 10.93 -10.30
C GLN A 147 -16.90 11.79 -9.34
N THR A 148 -17.20 13.08 -9.26
CA THR A 148 -16.56 13.99 -8.31
C THR A 148 -17.51 14.27 -7.15
N VAL A 149 -17.03 13.99 -5.92
CA VAL A 149 -17.75 14.26 -4.68
C VAL A 149 -16.84 15.03 -3.74
N SER A 150 -17.29 16.17 -3.25
CA SER A 150 -16.54 17.03 -2.31
C SER A 150 -15.11 17.36 -2.77
N GLY A 151 -14.89 17.48 -4.09
CA GLY A 151 -13.59 17.83 -4.67
C GLY A 151 -12.67 16.62 -4.94
N THR A 152 -13.06 15.41 -4.55
CA THR A 152 -12.34 14.16 -4.88
C THR A 152 -12.97 13.53 -6.12
N THR A 153 -12.15 13.15 -7.09
CA THR A 153 -12.60 12.43 -8.29
C THR A 153 -12.39 10.93 -8.11
N TYR A 154 -13.48 10.20 -8.22
CA TYR A 154 -13.52 8.74 -8.15
C TYR A 154 -13.66 8.16 -9.55
N TYR A 155 -12.93 7.08 -9.81
CA TYR A 155 -13.09 6.20 -10.96
C TYR A 155 -14.00 5.05 -10.53
N VAL A 156 -15.17 4.94 -11.15
CA VAL A 156 -16.18 3.96 -10.78
C VAL A 156 -16.09 2.78 -11.75
N PHE A 157 -15.67 1.65 -11.21
CA PHE A 157 -15.60 0.39 -11.95
C PHE A 157 -16.77 -0.50 -11.57
N SER A 158 -17.47 -1.02 -12.55
CA SER A 158 -18.68 -1.80 -12.33
C SER A 158 -18.56 -3.20 -12.93
N CYS A 159 -19.09 -4.18 -12.22
CA CYS A 159 -19.34 -5.51 -12.76
C CYS A 159 -20.77 -5.96 -12.45
N GLU A 160 -21.29 -6.87 -13.26
CA GLU A 160 -22.64 -7.40 -13.11
C GLU A 160 -22.63 -8.77 -12.46
N VAL A 161 -23.58 -9.01 -11.57
CA VAL A 161 -23.75 -10.26 -10.82
C VAL A 161 -25.13 -10.82 -11.05
N ALA A 162 -25.24 -12.13 -11.27
CA ALA A 162 -26.53 -12.79 -11.36
C ALA A 162 -27.18 -12.87 -9.96
N ALA A 163 -28.52 -12.77 -9.92
CA ALA A 163 -29.26 -12.81 -8.65
C ALA A 163 -28.93 -14.04 -7.77
N LYS A 164 -28.75 -15.21 -8.38
CA LYS A 164 -28.38 -16.44 -7.68
C LYS A 164 -26.95 -16.41 -7.07
N GLU A 165 -26.10 -15.48 -7.50
CA GLU A 165 -24.70 -15.32 -7.10
C GLU A 165 -24.51 -14.14 -6.13
N MET A 166 -25.59 -13.48 -5.67
CA MET A 166 -25.52 -12.26 -4.85
C MET A 166 -24.78 -12.46 -3.51
N ASN A 167 -24.80 -13.69 -2.96
CA ASN A 167 -24.15 -14.01 -1.70
C ASN A 167 -22.70 -14.50 -1.89
N GLU A 168 -22.20 -14.51 -3.12
CA GLU A 168 -20.88 -15.00 -3.42
C GLU A 168 -19.92 -13.84 -3.68
N THR A 169 -18.65 -14.04 -3.34
CA THR A 169 -17.62 -13.01 -3.38
C THR A 169 -17.17 -12.70 -4.82
N ILE A 170 -17.10 -11.43 -5.14
CA ILE A 170 -16.43 -10.88 -6.32
C ILE A 170 -15.04 -10.44 -5.88
N THR A 171 -14.01 -10.73 -6.65
CA THR A 171 -12.70 -10.10 -6.46
C THR A 171 -12.45 -9.06 -7.54
N ALA A 172 -11.88 -7.91 -7.15
CA ALA A 172 -11.51 -6.83 -8.02
C ALA A 172 -10.04 -6.42 -7.78
N GLN A 173 -9.29 -6.15 -8.85
CA GLN A 173 -7.88 -5.78 -8.75
C GLN A 173 -7.51 -4.84 -9.89
N ILE A 174 -6.88 -3.69 -9.58
CA ILE A 174 -6.25 -2.83 -10.59
C ILE A 174 -4.98 -3.50 -11.09
N ILE A 175 -4.80 -3.50 -12.40
CA ILE A 175 -3.62 -4.01 -13.07
C ILE A 175 -3.13 -2.92 -14.01
N THR A 176 -1.85 -2.57 -13.89
CA THR A 176 -1.13 -1.66 -14.78
C THR A 176 -0.21 -2.45 -15.70
N SER A 177 0.48 -1.77 -16.60
CA SER A 177 1.44 -2.39 -17.54
C SER A 177 2.55 -3.16 -16.82
N ASP A 178 2.93 -2.77 -15.58
CA ASP A 178 4.09 -3.30 -14.86
C ASP A 178 3.76 -3.86 -13.46
N LYS A 179 2.56 -3.57 -12.90
CA LYS A 179 2.23 -3.89 -11.51
C LYS A 179 0.79 -4.38 -11.36
N LYS A 180 0.55 -4.99 -10.19
CA LYS A 180 -0.77 -5.39 -9.71
C LYS A 180 -1.03 -4.74 -8.38
N GLY A 181 -2.22 -4.15 -8.22
CA GLY A 181 -2.70 -3.55 -6.99
C GLY A 181 -3.20 -4.55 -5.95
N GLU A 182 -3.89 -4.05 -4.95
CA GLU A 182 -4.55 -4.87 -3.95
C GLU A 182 -5.73 -5.65 -4.55
N VAL A 183 -6.03 -6.80 -3.95
CA VAL A 183 -7.23 -7.57 -4.28
C VAL A 183 -8.32 -7.16 -3.32
N TYR A 184 -9.37 -6.59 -3.85
CA TYR A 184 -10.58 -6.22 -3.10
C TYR A 184 -11.61 -7.32 -3.24
N GLU A 185 -12.23 -7.69 -2.13
CA GLU A 185 -13.26 -8.70 -2.07
C GLU A 185 -14.57 -8.06 -1.60
N TYR A 186 -15.67 -8.32 -2.30
CA TYR A 186 -16.97 -7.78 -1.95
C TYR A 186 -18.11 -8.62 -2.54
N SER A 187 -19.27 -8.58 -1.91
CA SER A 187 -20.49 -9.22 -2.41
C SER A 187 -21.70 -8.29 -2.27
N VAL A 188 -22.78 -8.62 -2.94
CA VAL A 188 -24.06 -7.93 -2.72
C VAL A 188 -24.58 -8.18 -1.31
N ALA A 189 -24.29 -9.36 -0.73
CA ALA A 189 -24.66 -9.67 0.65
C ALA A 189 -23.94 -8.75 1.66
N ASP A 190 -22.65 -8.41 1.42
CA ASP A 190 -21.91 -7.47 2.28
C ASP A 190 -22.55 -6.08 2.25
N TYR A 191 -22.99 -5.62 1.09
CA TYR A 191 -23.72 -4.34 0.96
C TYR A 191 -25.04 -4.37 1.73
N ILE A 192 -25.82 -5.43 1.59
CA ILE A 192 -27.09 -5.61 2.32
C ILE A 192 -26.84 -5.63 3.83
N GLN A 193 -25.80 -6.34 4.26
CA GLN A 193 -25.44 -6.44 5.67
C GLN A 193 -25.01 -5.08 6.23
N TYR A 194 -24.17 -4.34 5.49
CA TYR A 194 -23.75 -2.99 5.89
C TYR A 194 -24.94 -2.07 6.15
N ILE A 195 -25.95 -2.05 5.26
CA ILE A 195 -27.15 -1.22 5.44
C ILE A 195 -27.97 -1.67 6.65
N ARG A 196 -28.08 -2.97 6.88
CA ARG A 196 -28.80 -3.51 8.04
C ARG A 196 -28.14 -3.19 9.36
N ASP A 197 -26.82 -3.17 9.39
CA ASP A 197 -26.03 -2.85 10.60
C ASP A 197 -26.01 -1.34 10.91
N ASN A 198 -26.31 -0.50 9.90
CA ASN A 198 -26.33 0.96 10.03
C ASN A 198 -27.70 1.57 9.68
N PRO A 199 -28.81 1.10 10.27
CA PRO A 199 -30.16 1.46 9.83
C PRO A 199 -30.51 2.94 10.02
N THR A 200 -29.79 3.65 10.87
CA THR A 200 -29.98 5.09 11.12
C THR A 200 -29.38 5.98 10.04
N GLU A 201 -28.51 5.44 9.19
CA GLU A 201 -27.85 6.17 8.10
C GLU A 201 -28.67 6.13 6.80
N PHE A 202 -29.70 5.26 6.73
CA PHE A 202 -30.48 5.00 5.53
C PHE A 202 -31.98 5.23 5.76
N ASP A 203 -32.67 5.61 4.69
CA ASP A 203 -34.11 5.77 4.72
C ASP A 203 -34.87 4.41 4.72
N GLU A 204 -36.14 4.43 5.10
CA GLU A 204 -36.97 3.22 5.16
C GLU A 204 -37.12 2.53 3.80
N LYS A 205 -37.05 3.28 2.69
CA LYS A 205 -37.13 2.71 1.34
C LYS A 205 -35.92 1.91 1.01
N THR A 206 -34.73 2.42 1.35
CA THR A 206 -33.46 1.71 1.19
C THR A 206 -33.43 0.42 2.04
N LEU A 207 -33.85 0.50 3.31
CA LEU A 207 -33.96 -0.68 4.18
C LEU A 207 -34.95 -1.73 3.64
N SER A 208 -36.10 -1.28 3.14
CA SER A 208 -37.09 -2.16 2.51
C SER A 208 -36.55 -2.82 1.24
N LEU A 209 -35.83 -2.07 0.39
CA LEU A 209 -35.23 -2.54 -0.83
C LEU A 209 -34.19 -3.63 -0.57
N VAL A 210 -33.23 -3.41 0.34
CA VAL A 210 -32.20 -4.42 0.64
C VAL A 210 -32.77 -5.69 1.25
N ASN A 211 -33.85 -5.58 2.03
CA ASN A 211 -34.55 -6.76 2.55
C ASN A 211 -35.25 -7.55 1.44
N ALA A 212 -35.87 -6.87 0.47
CA ALA A 212 -36.45 -7.51 -0.69
C ALA A 212 -35.40 -8.17 -1.59
N MET A 213 -34.24 -7.51 -1.78
CA MET A 213 -33.11 -8.06 -2.54
C MET A 213 -32.57 -9.35 -1.91
N ALA A 214 -32.39 -9.39 -0.58
CA ALA A 214 -31.96 -10.60 0.12
C ALA A 214 -32.91 -11.77 -0.14
N GLY A 215 -34.21 -11.55 0.02
CA GLY A 215 -35.24 -12.57 -0.28
C GLY A 215 -35.19 -13.02 -1.74
N TYR A 216 -35.02 -12.11 -2.67
CA TYR A 216 -34.90 -12.43 -4.10
C TYR A 216 -33.67 -13.29 -4.41
N GLY A 217 -32.53 -12.98 -3.81
CA GLY A 217 -31.29 -13.77 -3.95
C GLY A 217 -31.48 -15.21 -3.46
N ASP A 218 -32.13 -15.40 -2.30
CA ASP A 218 -32.41 -16.73 -1.75
C ASP A 218 -33.33 -17.56 -2.66
N TYR A 219 -34.38 -16.95 -3.20
CA TYR A 219 -35.27 -17.60 -4.18
C TYR A 219 -34.53 -17.92 -5.48
N ALA A 220 -33.72 -17.00 -6.01
CA ALA A 220 -32.97 -17.22 -7.25
C ALA A 220 -31.92 -18.32 -7.14
N LYS A 221 -31.38 -18.56 -5.94
CA LYS A 221 -30.44 -19.66 -5.66
C LYS A 221 -31.11 -21.02 -5.57
N ALA A 222 -32.41 -21.06 -5.23
CA ALA A 222 -33.20 -22.29 -5.10
C ALA A 222 -33.69 -22.84 -6.45
N TYR A 223 -33.64 -22.04 -7.52
CA TYR A 223 -33.97 -22.40 -8.90
C TYR A 223 -32.72 -22.70 -9.73
#